data_e6d6d5898bfc41402d302257a6482d11
#
_entry.id   e6d6d5898bfc41402d302257a6482d11
#
_cell.length_a   1.000
_cell.length_b   1.000
_cell.length_c   1.000
_cell.angle_alpha   90.00
_cell.angle_beta   90.00
_cell.angle_gamma   90.00
#
_symmetry.space_group_name_H-M   'P 1'
#
loop_
_entity.id
_entity.type
_entity.pdbx_description
1 polymer ?
#
loop_
_entity_poly.entity_id
_entity_poly.type
_entity_poly.pdbx_seq_one_letter_code
_entity_poly.pdbx_strand_id
1 'polypeptide(L)'
;MQKRTLGNSARELATIGLGCMGLSEFYGPPTEQAAAIKLLHEAIELGVDHFDTAEMYGMRSANESLLGEAFADRRDRVFIATKFGPTRDWETGMATGIDGSRENCRRAVEGSLQRLGTDVIDLYYLHRVDPATPIEDTVTAMAELVAEGKVRYIGLSEASGDTIRRAARIHPISAVQSEYSIFARDIEADVIPACLEVGASLVAYSPLGRGMLSGRFKNETLGENDWRSANPRFQGEAYAANVALVDEIEAVAAAKSCTPAQVALAWVIGRGEHVLTIPGTTKMENLKSNLGAYEVLLSAGEQTTLDALADRVMGDRYDESGMAIING
;
A
#
# COMPACT_ATOMS: atom_id res chain seq x y z
N MET A 1 -13.45 15.61 1.64
CA MET A 1 -12.22 14.82 1.57
C MET A 1 -11.33 15.40 0.49
N GLN A 2 -10.02 15.57 0.74
CA GLN A 2 -9.06 16.06 -0.25
C GLN A 2 -8.86 15.00 -1.33
N LYS A 3 -8.83 15.43 -2.60
CA LYS A 3 -8.56 14.55 -3.75
C LYS A 3 -7.29 14.98 -4.45
N ARG A 4 -6.64 14.01 -5.12
CA ARG A 4 -5.45 14.21 -5.94
C ARG A 4 -5.57 13.45 -7.25
N THR A 5 -4.97 13.99 -8.28
CA THR A 5 -4.93 13.34 -9.58
C THR A 5 -4.01 12.12 -9.54
N LEU A 6 -4.44 11.02 -10.10
CA LEU A 6 -3.63 9.81 -10.25
C LEU A 6 -2.65 9.98 -11.41
N GLY A 7 -1.39 10.22 -11.09
CA GLY A 7 -0.34 10.45 -12.07
C GLY A 7 -0.73 11.49 -13.11
N ASN A 8 -0.39 11.25 -14.36
CA ASN A 8 -0.74 12.09 -15.50
C ASN A 8 -2.14 11.79 -16.09
N SER A 9 -3.00 11.09 -15.33
CA SER A 9 -4.37 10.79 -15.77
C SER A 9 -5.33 11.94 -15.45
N ALA A 10 -6.56 11.85 -15.93
CA ALA A 10 -7.65 12.74 -15.53
C ALA A 10 -8.42 12.22 -14.31
N ARG A 11 -8.01 11.10 -13.71
CA ARG A 11 -8.70 10.49 -12.57
C ARG A 11 -8.28 11.13 -11.27
N GLU A 12 -9.23 11.65 -10.53
CA GLU A 12 -9.04 12.11 -9.16
C GLU A 12 -9.43 11.01 -8.16
N LEU A 13 -8.61 10.82 -7.14
CA LEU A 13 -8.83 9.89 -6.02
C LEU A 13 -8.72 10.62 -4.70
N ALA A 14 -9.45 10.15 -3.69
CA ALA A 14 -9.24 10.58 -2.31
C ALA A 14 -7.75 10.38 -1.93
N THR A 15 -7.13 11.34 -1.25
CA THR A 15 -5.71 11.23 -0.88
C THR A 15 -5.43 10.02 0.02
N ILE A 16 -6.42 9.64 0.84
CA ILE A 16 -6.37 8.46 1.71
C ILE A 16 -7.36 7.42 1.19
N GLY A 17 -6.86 6.31 0.70
CA GLY A 17 -7.61 5.11 0.34
C GLY A 17 -7.60 4.06 1.45
N LEU A 18 -7.93 2.83 1.11
CA LEU A 18 -7.93 1.70 2.04
C LEU A 18 -7.12 0.53 1.50
N GLY A 19 -6.05 0.15 2.23
CA GLY A 19 -5.35 -1.11 2.02
C GLY A 19 -6.14 -2.27 2.61
N CYS A 20 -6.51 -3.24 1.78
CA CYS A 20 -7.43 -4.32 2.17
C CYS A 20 -6.71 -5.60 2.61
N MET A 21 -5.38 -5.71 2.49
CA MET A 21 -4.59 -6.90 2.82
C MET A 21 -4.94 -7.48 4.20
N GLY A 22 -4.99 -6.63 5.23
CA GLY A 22 -5.23 -7.05 6.61
C GLY A 22 -6.65 -7.58 6.89
N LEU A 23 -7.58 -7.46 5.93
CA LEU A 23 -8.90 -8.08 6.06
C LEU A 23 -8.85 -9.60 5.91
N SER A 24 -7.82 -10.13 5.23
CA SER A 24 -7.72 -11.54 4.88
C SER A 24 -6.47 -12.24 5.43
N GLU A 25 -5.37 -11.52 5.71
CA GLU A 25 -4.07 -12.15 6.01
C GLU A 25 -3.09 -11.20 6.70
N PHE A 26 -1.97 -11.76 7.18
CA PHE A 26 -0.74 -11.16 7.69
C PHE A 26 -0.79 -10.60 9.11
N TYR A 27 -1.83 -9.94 9.54
CA TYR A 27 -1.88 -9.25 10.84
C TYR A 27 -2.79 -9.95 11.86
N GLY A 28 -2.95 -11.25 11.71
CA GLY A 28 -3.82 -12.09 12.51
C GLY A 28 -4.82 -12.88 11.68
N PRO A 29 -5.83 -13.48 12.28
CA PRO A 29 -6.84 -14.24 11.55
C PRO A 29 -7.64 -13.33 10.60
N PRO A 30 -8.17 -13.89 9.50
CA PRO A 30 -9.06 -13.15 8.61
C PRO A 30 -10.22 -12.52 9.37
N THR A 31 -10.59 -11.30 8.96
CA THR A 31 -11.80 -10.64 9.47
C THR A 31 -13.02 -11.42 9.01
N GLU A 32 -14.03 -11.55 9.89
CA GLU A 32 -15.31 -12.15 9.53
C GLU A 32 -15.90 -11.42 8.31
N GLN A 33 -16.41 -12.18 7.34
CA GLN A 33 -16.78 -11.68 6.01
C GLN A 33 -17.81 -10.55 6.07
N ALA A 34 -18.89 -10.71 6.84
CA ALA A 34 -19.92 -9.67 6.95
C ALA A 34 -19.38 -8.39 7.63
N ALA A 35 -18.47 -8.53 8.60
CA ALA A 35 -17.80 -7.40 9.23
C ALA A 35 -16.86 -6.67 8.26
N ALA A 36 -16.12 -7.41 7.43
CA ALA A 36 -15.25 -6.85 6.41
C ALA A 36 -16.07 -6.11 5.33
N ILE A 37 -17.14 -6.70 4.81
CA ILE A 37 -18.05 -6.07 3.85
C ILE A 37 -18.65 -4.79 4.44
N LYS A 38 -19.10 -4.85 5.68
CA LYS A 38 -19.63 -3.66 6.36
C LYS A 38 -18.59 -2.54 6.45
N LEU A 39 -17.34 -2.86 6.80
CA LEU A 39 -16.25 -1.89 6.85
C LEU A 39 -16.00 -1.25 5.47
N LEU A 40 -15.98 -2.06 4.41
CA LEU A 40 -15.78 -1.59 3.04
C LEU A 40 -16.91 -0.66 2.58
N HIS A 41 -18.17 -0.99 2.90
CA HIS A 41 -19.31 -0.14 2.60
C HIS A 41 -19.26 1.19 3.35
N GLU A 42 -19.00 1.15 4.64
CA GLU A 42 -18.86 2.37 5.45
C GLU A 42 -17.68 3.25 4.97
N ALA A 43 -16.60 2.64 4.49
CA ALA A 43 -15.48 3.39 3.91
C ALA A 43 -15.93 4.24 2.70
N ILE A 44 -16.78 3.67 1.82
CA ILE A 44 -17.36 4.39 0.68
C ILE A 44 -18.23 5.55 1.19
N GLU A 45 -19.07 5.33 2.19
CA GLU A 45 -19.96 6.38 2.74
C GLU A 45 -19.15 7.50 3.44
N LEU A 46 -17.96 7.19 3.96
CA LEU A 46 -17.02 8.17 4.49
C LEU A 46 -16.19 8.88 3.40
N GLY A 47 -16.37 8.50 2.13
CA GLY A 47 -15.76 9.14 0.96
C GLY A 47 -14.44 8.51 0.51
N VAL A 48 -14.03 7.36 1.04
CA VAL A 48 -12.94 6.56 0.46
C VAL A 48 -13.43 6.03 -0.89
N ASP A 49 -12.66 6.26 -1.94
CA ASP A 49 -13.04 5.89 -3.30
C ASP A 49 -12.07 4.91 -3.94
N HIS A 50 -10.91 4.62 -3.33
CA HIS A 50 -9.98 3.62 -3.85
C HIS A 50 -9.57 2.58 -2.81
N PHE A 51 -9.51 1.32 -3.27
CA PHE A 51 -9.31 0.13 -2.47
C PHE A 51 -8.19 -0.70 -3.09
N ASP A 52 -7.21 -1.08 -2.27
CA ASP A 52 -6.02 -1.78 -2.72
C ASP A 52 -6.02 -3.23 -2.25
N THR A 53 -5.92 -4.16 -3.18
CA THR A 53 -5.80 -5.60 -2.97
C THR A 53 -4.65 -6.18 -3.78
N ALA A 54 -4.51 -7.51 -3.83
CA ALA A 54 -3.59 -8.23 -4.72
C ALA A 54 -4.02 -9.69 -4.89
N GLU A 55 -3.64 -10.32 -6.01
CA GLU A 55 -3.86 -11.75 -6.24
C GLU A 55 -3.34 -12.60 -5.08
N MET A 56 -2.17 -12.26 -4.52
CA MET A 56 -1.55 -13.03 -3.46
C MET A 56 -2.19 -12.89 -2.07
N TYR A 57 -3.13 -11.95 -1.86
CA TYR A 57 -3.70 -11.69 -0.52
C TYR A 57 -4.79 -12.69 -0.15
N GLY A 58 -4.57 -13.36 0.98
CA GLY A 58 -5.43 -14.44 1.48
C GLY A 58 -5.29 -15.74 0.69
N MET A 59 -5.59 -16.86 1.32
CA MET A 59 -5.54 -18.17 0.65
C MET A 59 -6.47 -18.18 -0.56
N ARG A 60 -5.94 -18.62 -1.71
CA ARG A 60 -6.64 -18.66 -3.01
C ARG A 60 -7.22 -17.30 -3.42
N SER A 61 -6.46 -16.23 -3.13
CA SER A 61 -6.85 -14.84 -3.47
C SER A 61 -8.19 -14.41 -2.83
N ALA A 62 -8.47 -14.88 -1.62
CA ALA A 62 -9.72 -14.61 -0.92
C ALA A 62 -10.00 -13.11 -0.74
N ASN A 63 -8.96 -12.26 -0.71
CA ASN A 63 -9.13 -10.83 -0.58
C ASN A 63 -9.79 -10.19 -1.81
N GLU A 64 -9.41 -10.59 -3.03
CA GLU A 64 -10.08 -10.12 -4.25
C GLU A 64 -11.54 -10.59 -4.30
N SER A 65 -11.81 -11.85 -3.91
CA SER A 65 -13.19 -12.36 -3.86
C SER A 65 -14.05 -11.61 -2.85
N LEU A 66 -13.48 -11.24 -1.69
CA LEU A 66 -14.15 -10.40 -0.70
C LEU A 66 -14.51 -9.02 -1.27
N LEU A 67 -13.59 -8.38 -1.98
CA LEU A 67 -13.85 -7.08 -2.61
C LEU A 67 -14.88 -7.21 -3.73
N GLY A 68 -14.81 -8.28 -4.54
CA GLY A 68 -15.79 -8.56 -5.59
C GLY A 68 -17.21 -8.65 -5.04
N GLU A 69 -17.41 -9.39 -3.95
CA GLU A 69 -18.70 -9.49 -3.26
C GLU A 69 -19.13 -8.14 -2.67
N ALA A 70 -18.23 -7.47 -1.96
CA ALA A 70 -18.53 -6.20 -1.30
C ALA A 70 -18.96 -5.11 -2.30
N PHE A 71 -18.42 -5.14 -3.51
CA PHE A 71 -18.65 -4.06 -4.49
C PHE A 71 -19.54 -4.46 -5.67
N ALA A 72 -20.18 -5.64 -5.64
CA ALA A 72 -20.98 -6.15 -6.74
C ALA A 72 -22.12 -5.19 -7.18
N ASP A 73 -22.75 -4.50 -6.23
CA ASP A 73 -23.85 -3.56 -6.47
C ASP A 73 -23.42 -2.08 -6.50
N ARG A 74 -22.11 -1.79 -6.40
CA ARG A 74 -21.55 -0.43 -6.31
C ARG A 74 -20.19 -0.26 -6.96
N ARG A 75 -19.91 -1.08 -8.00
CA ARG A 75 -18.63 -1.09 -8.73
C ARG A 75 -18.25 0.28 -9.31
N ASP A 76 -19.24 1.06 -9.69
CA ASP A 76 -19.09 2.43 -10.25
C ASP A 76 -18.67 3.48 -9.21
N ARG A 77 -18.85 3.19 -7.92
CA ARG A 77 -18.47 4.06 -6.81
C ARG A 77 -17.02 3.87 -6.34
N VAL A 78 -16.35 2.82 -6.81
CA VAL A 78 -15.03 2.42 -6.31
C VAL A 78 -13.99 2.36 -7.41
N PHE A 79 -12.77 2.68 -7.06
CA PHE A 79 -11.57 2.46 -7.85
C PHE A 79 -10.79 1.30 -7.22
N ILE A 80 -10.64 0.20 -7.94
CA ILE A 80 -10.00 -1.02 -7.44
C ILE A 80 -8.60 -1.12 -8.02
N ALA A 81 -7.60 -1.18 -7.12
CA ALA A 81 -6.23 -1.53 -7.47
C ALA A 81 -5.93 -2.96 -7.05
N THR A 82 -5.41 -3.77 -7.97
CA THR A 82 -4.90 -5.12 -7.66
C THR A 82 -3.54 -5.36 -8.31
N LYS A 83 -2.90 -6.48 -7.99
CA LYS A 83 -1.49 -6.72 -8.29
C LYS A 83 -1.24 -8.18 -8.66
N PHE A 84 -0.23 -8.41 -9.52
CA PHE A 84 0.29 -9.74 -9.87
C PHE A 84 1.82 -9.78 -9.69
N GLY A 85 2.40 -10.93 -9.86
CA GLY A 85 3.85 -11.15 -9.85
C GLY A 85 4.28 -12.16 -8.81
N PRO A 86 4.21 -11.89 -7.50
CA PRO A 86 4.51 -12.89 -6.48
C PRO A 86 3.64 -14.13 -6.63
N THR A 87 4.29 -15.28 -6.61
CA THR A 87 3.65 -16.58 -6.71
C THR A 87 3.69 -17.31 -5.37
N ARG A 88 2.69 -18.12 -5.11
CA ARG A 88 2.62 -18.93 -3.89
C ARG A 88 1.96 -20.29 -4.14
N ASP A 89 2.35 -21.25 -3.36
CA ASP A 89 1.67 -22.52 -3.27
C ASP A 89 0.33 -22.32 -2.50
N TRP A 90 -0.78 -22.60 -3.17
CA TRP A 90 -2.12 -22.37 -2.61
C TRP A 90 -2.59 -23.44 -1.61
N GLU A 91 -1.82 -24.51 -1.41
CA GLU A 91 -2.08 -25.53 -0.38
C GLU A 91 -1.36 -25.17 0.92
N THR A 92 -0.11 -24.77 0.81
CA THR A 92 0.73 -24.43 1.97
C THR A 92 0.72 -22.94 2.32
N GLY A 93 0.38 -22.08 1.38
CA GLY A 93 0.46 -20.62 1.52
C GLY A 93 1.88 -20.06 1.40
N MET A 94 2.90 -20.90 1.14
CA MET A 94 4.28 -20.46 1.03
C MET A 94 4.53 -19.70 -0.27
N ALA A 95 5.33 -18.65 -0.21
CA ALA A 95 5.82 -17.94 -1.40
C ALA A 95 6.74 -18.89 -2.21
N THR A 96 6.56 -18.92 -3.54
CA THR A 96 7.33 -19.75 -4.46
C THR A 96 8.21 -18.96 -5.41
N GLY A 97 8.06 -17.64 -5.48
CA GLY A 97 8.89 -16.77 -6.30
C GLY A 97 8.14 -15.53 -6.78
N ILE A 98 8.69 -14.93 -7.83
CA ILE A 98 8.09 -13.81 -8.55
C ILE A 98 8.08 -14.18 -10.03
N ASP A 99 6.98 -13.95 -10.72
CA ASP A 99 6.81 -14.18 -12.15
C ASP A 99 6.18 -12.94 -12.80
N GLY A 100 7.04 -12.12 -13.41
CA GLY A 100 6.66 -10.90 -14.15
C GLY A 100 6.37 -11.18 -15.64
N SER A 101 6.39 -12.43 -16.08
CA SER A 101 6.22 -12.80 -17.48
C SER A 101 4.89 -12.38 -18.06
N ARG A 102 4.87 -12.21 -19.39
CA ARG A 102 3.65 -11.95 -20.16
C ARG A 102 2.58 -13.02 -19.91
N GLU A 103 2.99 -14.29 -19.85
CA GLU A 103 2.07 -15.40 -19.64
C GLU A 103 1.39 -15.30 -18.28
N ASN A 104 2.16 -15.08 -17.20
CA ASN A 104 1.61 -14.90 -15.87
C ASN A 104 0.77 -13.62 -15.75
N CYS A 105 1.21 -12.51 -16.34
CA CYS A 105 0.45 -11.26 -16.36
C CYS A 105 -0.97 -11.47 -16.91
N ARG A 106 -1.08 -12.17 -18.04
CA ARG A 106 -2.38 -12.46 -18.69
C ARG A 106 -3.21 -13.47 -17.91
N ARG A 107 -2.60 -14.53 -17.38
CA ARG A 107 -3.27 -15.51 -16.50
C ARG A 107 -3.85 -14.83 -15.25
N ALA A 108 -3.04 -14.03 -14.60
CA ALA A 108 -3.37 -13.39 -13.34
C ALA A 108 -4.51 -12.36 -13.49
N VAL A 109 -4.50 -11.54 -14.56
CA VAL A 109 -5.56 -10.56 -14.79
C VAL A 109 -6.92 -11.21 -15.01
N GLU A 110 -6.99 -12.32 -15.75
CA GLU A 110 -8.24 -13.05 -15.95
C GLU A 110 -8.79 -13.59 -14.62
N GLY A 111 -7.92 -14.15 -13.78
CA GLY A 111 -8.28 -14.59 -12.44
C GLY A 111 -8.77 -13.44 -11.55
N SER A 112 -8.08 -12.30 -11.59
CA SER A 112 -8.47 -11.11 -10.83
C SER A 112 -9.81 -10.54 -11.28
N LEU A 113 -10.06 -10.43 -12.59
CA LEU A 113 -11.35 -10.01 -13.15
C LEU A 113 -12.49 -10.92 -12.69
N GLN A 114 -12.27 -12.24 -12.73
CA GLN A 114 -13.25 -13.22 -12.29
C GLN A 114 -13.56 -13.08 -10.79
N ARG A 115 -12.53 -13.00 -9.93
CA ARG A 115 -12.71 -12.90 -8.47
C ARG A 115 -13.32 -11.58 -8.04
N LEU A 116 -12.93 -10.48 -8.70
CA LEU A 116 -13.50 -9.15 -8.46
C LEU A 116 -14.89 -8.96 -9.07
N GLY A 117 -15.37 -9.90 -9.91
CA GLY A 117 -16.68 -9.81 -10.54
C GLY A 117 -16.84 -8.60 -11.46
N THR A 118 -15.80 -8.21 -12.18
CA THR A 118 -15.76 -7.01 -13.02
C THR A 118 -15.07 -7.30 -14.36
N ASP A 119 -15.46 -6.58 -15.41
CA ASP A 119 -14.80 -6.66 -16.71
C ASP A 119 -13.56 -5.76 -16.82
N VAL A 120 -13.38 -4.83 -15.87
CA VAL A 120 -12.28 -3.85 -15.90
C VAL A 120 -11.69 -3.61 -14.52
N ILE A 121 -10.37 -3.77 -14.40
CA ILE A 121 -9.57 -3.34 -13.24
C ILE A 121 -9.18 -1.88 -13.44
N ASP A 122 -9.31 -1.05 -12.40
CA ASP A 122 -8.96 0.37 -12.53
C ASP A 122 -7.44 0.58 -12.54
N LEU A 123 -6.69 -0.08 -11.64
CA LEU A 123 -5.24 0.02 -11.58
C LEU A 123 -4.62 -1.36 -11.36
N TYR A 124 -3.72 -1.76 -12.24
CA TYR A 124 -3.05 -3.05 -12.19
C TYR A 124 -1.57 -2.87 -11.97
N TYR A 125 -1.05 -3.45 -10.89
CA TYR A 125 0.36 -3.33 -10.53
C TYR A 125 1.15 -4.59 -10.83
N LEU A 126 2.41 -4.43 -11.26
CA LEU A 126 3.44 -5.41 -10.98
C LEU A 126 3.81 -5.26 -9.49
N HIS A 127 3.54 -6.29 -8.68
CA HIS A 127 3.65 -6.23 -7.22
C HIS A 127 5.10 -6.23 -6.73
N ARG A 128 5.98 -6.96 -7.43
CA ARG A 128 7.45 -6.98 -7.25
C ARG A 128 8.09 -7.13 -8.62
N VAL A 129 9.20 -6.48 -8.83
CA VAL A 129 9.98 -6.62 -10.06
C VAL A 129 10.56 -8.02 -10.13
N ASP A 130 10.35 -8.70 -11.25
CA ASP A 130 10.92 -10.02 -11.50
C ASP A 130 12.33 -9.88 -12.06
N PRO A 131 13.37 -10.35 -11.37
CA PRO A 131 14.74 -10.25 -11.86
C PRO A 131 15.01 -11.12 -13.11
N ALA A 132 14.13 -12.09 -13.40
CA ALA A 132 14.26 -12.98 -14.55
C ALA A 132 13.57 -12.42 -15.80
N THR A 133 12.68 -11.42 -15.68
CA THR A 133 11.93 -10.83 -16.78
C THR A 133 12.29 -9.36 -16.95
N PRO A 134 12.81 -8.92 -18.11
CA PRO A 134 13.03 -7.50 -18.36
C PRO A 134 11.77 -6.68 -18.10
N ILE A 135 11.90 -5.56 -17.41
CA ILE A 135 10.74 -4.72 -17.05
C ILE A 135 9.96 -4.25 -18.28
N GLU A 136 10.67 -4.05 -19.39
CA GLU A 136 10.08 -3.67 -20.67
C GLU A 136 9.10 -4.71 -21.20
N ASP A 137 9.41 -6.01 -21.03
CA ASP A 137 8.55 -7.11 -21.47
C ASP A 137 7.29 -7.19 -20.58
N THR A 138 7.47 -7.06 -19.26
CA THR A 138 6.34 -7.02 -18.32
C THR A 138 5.42 -5.85 -18.61
N VAL A 139 5.96 -4.64 -18.77
CA VAL A 139 5.15 -3.44 -19.05
C VAL A 139 4.49 -3.50 -20.41
N THR A 140 5.13 -4.11 -21.41
CA THR A 140 4.51 -4.37 -22.72
C THR A 140 3.26 -5.25 -22.56
N ALA A 141 3.35 -6.33 -21.78
CA ALA A 141 2.21 -7.20 -21.52
C ALA A 141 1.07 -6.46 -20.77
N MET A 142 1.43 -5.62 -19.77
CA MET A 142 0.44 -4.79 -19.07
C MET A 142 -0.23 -3.76 -19.99
N ALA A 143 0.54 -3.13 -20.89
CA ALA A 143 0.02 -2.17 -21.87
C ALA A 143 -0.96 -2.81 -22.87
N GLU A 144 -0.75 -4.08 -23.24
CA GLU A 144 -1.72 -4.83 -24.06
C GLU A 144 -3.07 -5.00 -23.34
N LEU A 145 -3.05 -5.25 -22.01
CA LEU A 145 -4.29 -5.34 -21.22
C LEU A 145 -5.04 -3.99 -21.17
N VAL A 146 -4.32 -2.88 -21.20
CA VAL A 146 -4.92 -1.54 -21.35
C VAL A 146 -5.55 -1.39 -22.73
N ALA A 147 -4.86 -1.78 -23.78
CA ALA A 147 -5.38 -1.74 -25.15
C ALA A 147 -6.60 -2.65 -25.35
N GLU A 148 -6.66 -3.79 -24.65
CA GLU A 148 -7.80 -4.70 -24.61
C GLU A 148 -8.98 -4.17 -23.77
N GLY A 149 -8.79 -3.09 -23.00
CA GLY A 149 -9.81 -2.51 -22.12
C GLY A 149 -10.04 -3.28 -20.82
N LYS A 150 -9.19 -4.26 -20.49
CA LYS A 150 -9.26 -5.04 -19.24
C LYS A 150 -8.71 -4.28 -18.03
N VAL A 151 -7.82 -3.34 -18.27
CA VAL A 151 -7.15 -2.51 -17.27
C VAL A 151 -7.22 -1.05 -17.73
N ARG A 152 -7.49 -0.12 -16.80
CA ARG A 152 -7.50 1.32 -17.13
C ARG A 152 -6.14 1.95 -17.00
N TYR A 153 -5.44 1.65 -15.90
CA TYR A 153 -4.14 2.23 -15.53
C TYR A 153 -3.20 1.13 -15.07
N ILE A 154 -1.90 1.32 -15.29
CA ILE A 154 -0.87 0.40 -14.81
C ILE A 154 0.08 1.10 -13.86
N GLY A 155 0.67 0.30 -12.96
CA GLY A 155 1.62 0.76 -11.95
C GLY A 155 2.69 -0.27 -11.63
N LEU A 156 3.67 0.17 -10.87
CA LEU A 156 4.74 -0.68 -10.33
C LEU A 156 4.75 -0.62 -8.81
N SER A 157 5.25 -1.66 -8.16
CA SER A 157 5.44 -1.65 -6.71
C SER A 157 6.85 -2.07 -6.36
N GLU A 158 7.47 -1.35 -5.40
CA GLU A 158 8.86 -1.56 -4.93
C GLU A 158 9.88 -1.62 -6.09
N ALA A 159 9.74 -0.76 -7.08
CA ALA A 159 10.66 -0.61 -8.19
C ALA A 159 11.65 0.54 -7.94
N SER A 160 12.91 0.36 -8.36
CA SER A 160 13.92 1.43 -8.33
C SER A 160 13.59 2.56 -9.29
N GLY A 161 14.20 3.73 -9.09
CA GLY A 161 14.02 4.86 -9.99
C GLY A 161 14.45 4.56 -11.43
N ASP A 162 15.50 3.75 -11.63
CA ASP A 162 15.91 3.32 -12.98
C ASP A 162 14.85 2.44 -13.64
N THR A 163 14.33 1.46 -12.90
CA THR A 163 13.26 0.58 -13.39
C THR A 163 11.99 1.36 -13.74
N ILE A 164 11.61 2.35 -12.92
CA ILE A 164 10.47 3.24 -13.19
C ILE A 164 10.67 4.00 -14.50
N ARG A 165 11.86 4.59 -14.71
CA ARG A 165 12.19 5.34 -15.94
C ARG A 165 12.17 4.45 -17.17
N ARG A 166 12.71 3.22 -17.08
CA ARG A 166 12.70 2.23 -18.15
C ARG A 166 11.26 1.83 -18.52
N ALA A 167 10.47 1.49 -17.52
CA ALA A 167 9.05 1.14 -17.67
C ALA A 167 8.24 2.24 -18.35
N ALA A 168 8.45 3.50 -17.92
CA ALA A 168 7.73 4.65 -18.45
C ALA A 168 8.02 4.97 -19.93
N ARG A 169 9.14 4.46 -20.49
CA ARG A 169 9.42 4.56 -21.93
C ARG A 169 8.55 3.64 -22.79
N ILE A 170 8.00 2.59 -22.19
CA ILE A 170 7.14 1.61 -22.88
C ILE A 170 5.68 2.05 -22.83
N HIS A 171 5.20 2.43 -21.62
CA HIS A 171 3.82 2.87 -21.40
C HIS A 171 3.77 3.82 -20.20
N PRO A 172 2.90 4.84 -20.18
CA PRO A 172 2.73 5.67 -18.99
C PRO A 172 2.47 4.86 -17.72
N ILE A 173 3.27 5.09 -16.70
CA ILE A 173 3.08 4.50 -15.36
C ILE A 173 2.28 5.50 -14.54
N SER A 174 1.06 5.11 -14.14
CA SER A 174 0.16 6.02 -13.41
C SER A 174 0.47 6.10 -11.92
N ALA A 175 1.00 5.02 -11.34
CA ALA A 175 1.34 4.97 -9.93
C ALA A 175 2.55 4.08 -9.65
N VAL A 176 3.33 4.45 -8.64
CA VAL A 176 4.34 3.59 -8.01
C VAL A 176 3.95 3.40 -6.55
N GLN A 177 3.81 2.15 -6.12
CA GLN A 177 3.45 1.81 -4.75
C GLN A 177 4.70 1.37 -3.99
N SER A 178 5.08 2.12 -2.94
CA SER A 178 6.25 1.82 -2.10
C SER A 178 5.95 2.04 -0.63
N GLU A 179 6.66 1.33 0.27
CA GLU A 179 6.58 1.63 1.70
C GLU A 179 7.07 3.04 1.96
N TYR A 180 6.20 3.87 2.55
CA TYR A 180 6.58 5.24 2.89
C TYR A 180 5.90 5.69 4.17
N SER A 181 6.71 6.09 5.15
CA SER A 181 6.27 6.55 6.45
C SER A 181 7.37 7.36 7.13
N ILE A 182 7.10 7.95 8.30
CA ILE A 182 8.12 8.58 9.15
C ILE A 182 9.32 7.65 9.39
N PHE A 183 9.10 6.33 9.46
CA PHE A 183 10.13 5.32 9.73
C PHE A 183 10.74 4.67 8.47
N ALA A 184 10.24 4.95 7.28
CA ALA A 184 10.72 4.37 6.02
C ALA A 184 10.78 5.47 4.96
N ARG A 185 11.98 6.02 4.73
CA ARG A 185 12.24 7.18 3.87
C ARG A 185 13.25 6.92 2.76
N ASP A 186 13.70 5.69 2.63
CA ASP A 186 14.70 5.26 1.66
C ASP A 186 14.34 5.61 0.21
N ILE A 187 13.07 5.69 -0.12
CA ILE A 187 12.57 6.04 -1.46
C ILE A 187 12.74 7.53 -1.84
N GLU A 188 13.07 8.41 -0.89
CA GLU A 188 13.15 9.87 -1.14
C GLU A 188 14.31 10.26 -2.07
N ALA A 189 15.39 9.47 -2.07
CA ALA A 189 16.58 9.78 -2.85
C ALA A 189 16.48 9.37 -4.34
N ASP A 190 15.64 8.38 -4.68
CA ASP A 190 15.59 7.79 -6.02
C ASP A 190 14.16 7.62 -6.56
N VAL A 191 13.28 6.93 -5.83
CA VAL A 191 11.94 6.57 -6.31
C VAL A 191 11.04 7.80 -6.45
N ILE A 192 11.00 8.69 -5.44
CA ILE A 192 10.17 9.91 -5.51
C ILE A 192 10.60 10.83 -6.66
N PRO A 193 11.91 11.14 -6.85
CA PRO A 193 12.34 11.88 -8.02
C PRO A 193 11.94 11.24 -9.34
N ALA A 194 12.07 9.91 -9.48
CA ALA A 194 11.66 9.19 -10.68
C ALA A 194 10.13 9.28 -10.93
N CYS A 195 9.32 9.17 -9.88
CA CYS A 195 7.87 9.35 -9.99
C CYS A 195 7.51 10.74 -10.53
N LEU A 196 8.14 11.79 -9.99
CA LEU A 196 7.92 13.18 -10.43
C LEU A 196 8.36 13.38 -11.90
N GLU A 197 9.50 12.80 -12.29
CA GLU A 197 10.04 12.89 -13.65
C GLU A 197 9.11 12.25 -14.69
N VAL A 198 8.53 11.08 -14.37
CA VAL A 198 7.65 10.37 -15.30
C VAL A 198 6.17 10.75 -15.12
N GLY A 199 5.83 11.57 -14.13
CA GLY A 199 4.48 12.01 -13.82
C GLY A 199 3.60 10.94 -13.20
N ALA A 200 4.18 10.01 -12.43
CA ALA A 200 3.45 9.00 -11.67
C ALA A 200 3.09 9.48 -10.26
N SER A 201 1.98 9.03 -9.71
CA SER A 201 1.69 9.20 -8.29
C SER A 201 2.49 8.19 -7.45
N LEU A 202 2.97 8.62 -6.28
CA LEU A 202 3.41 7.72 -5.23
C LEU A 202 2.19 7.24 -4.43
N VAL A 203 2.03 5.93 -4.28
CA VAL A 203 1.04 5.34 -3.38
C VAL A 203 1.77 4.75 -2.18
N ALA A 204 1.73 5.46 -1.05
CA ALA A 204 2.41 5.07 0.18
C ALA A 204 1.66 3.94 0.88
N TYR A 205 2.22 2.73 0.90
CA TYR A 205 1.69 1.65 1.74
C TYR A 205 2.41 1.62 3.11
N SER A 206 1.79 0.95 4.08
CA SER A 206 2.26 0.92 5.48
C SER A 206 2.60 2.31 6.07
N PRO A 207 1.79 3.36 5.83
CA PRO A 207 2.08 4.73 6.26
C PRO A 207 2.16 4.88 7.78
N LEU A 208 1.64 3.89 8.51
CA LEU A 208 1.68 3.80 9.98
C LEU A 208 2.81 2.90 10.49
N GLY A 209 3.83 2.59 9.68
CA GLY A 209 4.91 1.67 10.07
C GLY A 209 4.36 0.32 10.55
N ARG A 210 3.39 -0.24 9.82
CA ARG A 210 2.68 -1.49 10.16
C ARG A 210 1.97 -1.42 11.52
N GLY A 211 1.53 -0.22 11.91
CA GLY A 211 0.83 0.06 13.15
C GLY A 211 1.71 0.58 14.30
N MET A 212 3.03 0.59 14.16
CA MET A 212 3.94 1.09 15.19
C MET A 212 3.73 2.57 15.48
N LEU A 213 3.59 3.38 14.43
CA LEU A 213 3.41 4.84 14.52
C LEU A 213 2.04 5.26 15.10
N SER A 214 1.14 4.30 15.38
CA SER A 214 -0.13 4.58 16.06
C SER A 214 0.00 4.61 17.58
N GLY A 215 1.15 4.24 18.16
CA GLY A 215 1.36 4.12 19.59
C GLY A 215 0.80 2.85 20.23
N ARG A 216 0.03 2.01 19.49
CA ARG A 216 -0.65 0.85 20.06
C ARG A 216 0.31 -0.16 20.73
N PHE A 217 1.50 -0.34 20.17
CA PHE A 217 2.48 -1.33 20.66
C PHE A 217 3.19 -0.93 21.95
N LYS A 218 2.89 0.20 22.51
CA LYS A 218 3.30 0.53 23.90
C LYS A 218 2.48 -0.29 24.93
N ASN A 219 1.27 -0.70 24.57
CA ASN A 219 0.32 -1.38 25.45
C ASN A 219 -0.16 -2.73 24.93
N GLU A 220 0.13 -3.06 23.66
CA GLU A 220 -0.29 -4.31 23.02
C GLU A 220 0.95 -5.10 22.58
N THR A 221 0.85 -6.43 22.63
CA THR A 221 1.84 -7.35 22.07
C THR A 221 1.31 -7.95 20.78
N LEU A 222 2.24 -8.38 19.91
CA LEU A 222 1.89 -9.10 18.69
C LEU A 222 1.34 -10.49 19.03
N GLY A 223 0.33 -10.94 18.30
CA GLY A 223 -0.21 -12.30 18.41
C GLY A 223 0.76 -13.36 17.84
N GLU A 224 0.56 -14.62 18.20
CA GLU A 224 1.43 -15.73 17.80
C GLU A 224 1.55 -15.93 16.27
N ASN A 225 0.50 -15.61 15.52
CA ASN A 225 0.45 -15.74 14.05
C ASN A 225 0.52 -14.38 13.33
N ASP A 226 1.01 -13.37 13.99
CA ASP A 226 1.19 -12.06 13.39
C ASP A 226 2.54 -12.02 12.67
N TRP A 227 2.53 -11.86 11.35
CA TRP A 227 3.73 -11.81 10.53
C TRP A 227 4.75 -10.76 11.01
N ARG A 228 4.29 -9.67 11.64
CA ARG A 228 5.18 -8.63 12.18
C ARG A 228 6.12 -9.15 13.25
N SER A 229 5.79 -10.25 13.93
CA SER A 229 6.67 -10.89 14.92
C SER A 229 8.01 -11.35 14.33
N ALA A 230 8.04 -11.65 13.02
CA ALA A 230 9.26 -12.01 12.29
C ALA A 230 9.99 -10.80 11.69
N ASN A 231 9.38 -9.61 11.72
CA ASN A 231 9.97 -8.42 11.11
C ASN A 231 11.06 -7.81 12.02
N PRO A 232 12.26 -7.46 11.49
CA PRO A 232 13.37 -6.95 12.29
C PRO A 232 13.03 -5.76 13.18
N ARG A 233 12.18 -4.84 12.72
CA ARG A 233 11.74 -3.66 13.49
C ARG A 233 10.89 -3.99 14.71
N PHE A 234 10.33 -5.20 14.78
CA PHE A 234 9.45 -5.67 15.85
C PHE A 234 10.12 -6.69 16.77
N GLN A 235 11.46 -6.82 16.73
CA GLN A 235 12.19 -7.80 17.51
C GLN A 235 13.20 -7.16 18.46
N GLY A 236 13.34 -7.74 19.64
CA GLY A 236 14.41 -7.45 20.62
C GLY A 236 14.62 -5.96 20.91
N GLU A 237 15.87 -5.53 20.83
CA GLU A 237 16.26 -4.14 21.09
C GLU A 237 15.68 -3.16 20.06
N ALA A 238 15.57 -3.57 18.79
CA ALA A 238 15.00 -2.74 17.75
C ALA A 238 13.52 -2.39 18.05
N TYR A 239 12.74 -3.37 18.53
CA TYR A 239 11.36 -3.12 18.93
C TYR A 239 11.27 -2.07 20.04
N ALA A 240 12.05 -2.24 21.11
CA ALA A 240 12.04 -1.30 22.25
C ALA A 240 12.47 0.11 21.83
N ALA A 241 13.54 0.23 21.03
CA ALA A 241 14.02 1.50 20.52
C ALA A 241 12.99 2.19 19.63
N ASN A 242 12.39 1.45 18.69
CA ASN A 242 11.40 2.00 17.77
C ASN A 242 10.11 2.43 18.46
N VAL A 243 9.65 1.67 19.47
CA VAL A 243 8.49 2.06 20.29
C VAL A 243 8.78 3.35 21.07
N ALA A 244 10.01 3.54 21.59
CA ALA A 244 10.39 4.77 22.28
C ALA A 244 10.38 6.00 21.35
N LEU A 245 10.67 5.86 20.04
CA LEU A 245 10.58 6.97 19.09
C LEU A 245 9.14 7.49 18.91
N VAL A 246 8.15 6.67 19.19
CA VAL A 246 6.74 7.06 19.08
C VAL A 246 6.36 8.12 20.14
N ASP A 247 7.11 8.26 21.24
CA ASP A 247 6.89 9.32 22.23
C ASP A 247 6.93 10.73 21.61
N GLU A 248 7.81 10.94 20.63
CA GLU A 248 7.92 12.23 19.93
C GLU A 248 6.71 12.48 19.01
N ILE A 249 6.18 11.43 18.38
CA ILE A 249 4.95 11.53 17.58
C ILE A 249 3.74 11.82 18.49
N GLU A 250 3.68 11.17 19.67
CA GLU A 250 2.62 11.40 20.67
C GLU A 250 2.68 12.83 21.23
N ALA A 251 3.87 13.38 21.42
CA ALA A 251 4.01 14.77 21.86
C ALA A 251 3.43 15.76 20.84
N VAL A 252 3.69 15.55 19.54
CA VAL A 252 3.07 16.34 18.45
C VAL A 252 1.56 16.14 18.43
N ALA A 253 1.10 14.89 18.56
CA ALA A 253 -0.32 14.56 18.56
C ALA A 253 -1.06 15.22 19.72
N ALA A 254 -0.49 15.19 20.93
CA ALA A 254 -1.06 15.83 22.12
C ALA A 254 -1.17 17.35 21.95
N ALA A 255 -0.12 18.01 21.42
CA ALA A 255 -0.14 19.44 21.15
C ALA A 255 -1.25 19.86 20.15
N LYS A 256 -1.63 18.94 19.25
CA LYS A 256 -2.66 19.15 18.22
C LYS A 256 -4.03 18.57 18.58
N SER A 257 -4.18 17.95 19.75
CA SER A 257 -5.41 17.27 20.16
C SER A 257 -5.88 16.22 19.15
N CYS A 258 -4.92 15.46 18.56
CA CYS A 258 -5.19 14.41 17.60
C CYS A 258 -4.46 13.10 18.00
N THR A 259 -4.57 12.04 17.19
CA THR A 259 -3.91 10.77 17.46
C THR A 259 -2.54 10.69 16.77
N PRO A 260 -1.59 9.87 17.29
CA PRO A 260 -0.31 9.63 16.64
C PRO A 260 -0.48 9.11 15.19
N ALA A 261 -1.47 8.27 14.94
CA ALA A 261 -1.80 7.79 13.60
C ALA A 261 -2.18 8.94 12.65
N GLN A 262 -2.94 9.92 13.13
CA GLN A 262 -3.29 11.11 12.35
C GLN A 262 -2.06 11.97 12.04
N VAL A 263 -1.15 12.14 12.99
CA VAL A 263 0.14 12.83 12.75
C VAL A 263 0.95 12.11 11.68
N ALA A 264 1.09 10.79 11.79
CA ALA A 264 1.86 10.01 10.82
C ALA A 264 1.25 10.07 9.41
N LEU A 265 -0.08 9.99 9.28
CA LEU A 265 -0.76 10.12 7.99
C LEU A 265 -0.68 11.55 7.44
N ALA A 266 -0.85 12.57 8.28
CA ALA A 266 -0.70 13.98 7.89
C ALA A 266 0.71 14.26 7.37
N TRP A 267 1.73 13.64 7.99
CA TRP A 267 3.11 13.72 7.52
C TRP A 267 3.24 13.12 6.11
N VAL A 268 2.70 11.94 5.85
CA VAL A 268 2.77 11.29 4.53
C VAL A 268 2.05 12.13 3.47
N ILE A 269 0.80 12.52 3.71
CA ILE A 269 0.03 13.30 2.72
C ILE A 269 0.58 14.71 2.53
N GLY A 270 1.33 15.23 3.50
CA GLY A 270 2.01 16.52 3.41
C GLY A 270 3.24 16.53 2.48
N ARG A 271 3.69 15.37 1.98
CA ARG A 271 4.91 15.25 1.15
C ARG A 271 4.76 15.68 -0.31
N GLY A 272 3.57 16.03 -0.73
CA GLY A 272 3.32 16.60 -2.06
C GLY A 272 2.02 16.13 -2.68
N GLU A 273 1.57 16.84 -3.70
CA GLU A 273 0.32 16.56 -4.40
C GLU A 273 0.34 15.23 -5.18
N HIS A 274 1.52 14.69 -5.43
CA HIS A 274 1.72 13.39 -6.08
C HIS A 274 1.60 12.19 -5.15
N VAL A 275 1.41 12.40 -3.83
CA VAL A 275 1.37 11.32 -2.83
C VAL A 275 -0.07 10.94 -2.50
N LEU A 276 -0.42 9.69 -2.69
CA LEU A 276 -1.61 9.02 -2.18
C LEU A 276 -1.17 8.03 -1.09
N THR A 277 -2.09 7.60 -0.22
CA THR A 277 -1.75 6.60 0.81
C THR A 277 -2.90 5.64 1.07
N ILE A 278 -2.57 4.42 1.47
CA ILE A 278 -3.51 3.31 1.66
C ILE A 278 -3.35 2.64 3.05
N PRO A 279 -3.56 3.38 4.15
CA PRO A 279 -3.54 2.76 5.47
C PRO A 279 -4.56 1.62 5.54
N GLY A 280 -4.12 0.44 6.04
CA GLY A 280 -4.99 -0.71 6.26
C GLY A 280 -5.59 -0.71 7.67
N THR A 281 -6.84 -1.13 7.80
CA THR A 281 -7.48 -1.40 9.09
C THR A 281 -8.62 -2.40 8.96
N THR A 282 -8.90 -3.12 10.05
CA THR A 282 -10.05 -4.01 10.21
C THR A 282 -11.11 -3.40 11.15
N LYS A 283 -10.85 -2.18 11.69
CA LYS A 283 -11.70 -1.54 12.69
C LYS A 283 -12.25 -0.21 12.17
N MET A 284 -13.56 -0.01 12.33
CA MET A 284 -14.25 1.22 11.92
C MET A 284 -13.73 2.47 12.63
N GLU A 285 -13.41 2.35 13.90
CA GLU A 285 -12.85 3.45 14.69
C GLU A 285 -11.50 3.94 14.12
N ASN A 286 -10.64 2.99 13.72
CA ASN A 286 -9.36 3.33 13.10
C ASN A 286 -9.55 3.96 11.71
N LEU A 287 -10.50 3.46 10.91
CA LEU A 287 -10.82 4.06 9.62
C LEU A 287 -11.22 5.53 9.79
N LYS A 288 -12.15 5.82 10.70
CA LYS A 288 -12.57 7.19 11.00
C LYS A 288 -11.43 8.05 11.54
N SER A 289 -10.61 7.49 12.43
CA SER A 289 -9.42 8.17 12.95
C SER A 289 -8.43 8.51 11.82
N ASN A 290 -8.13 7.55 10.93
CA ASN A 290 -7.22 7.76 9.81
C ASN A 290 -7.69 8.89 8.89
N LEU A 291 -8.98 8.97 8.60
CA LEU A 291 -9.54 10.04 7.79
C LEU A 291 -9.46 11.42 8.47
N GLY A 292 -9.42 11.47 9.79
CA GLY A 292 -9.17 12.70 10.54
C GLY A 292 -7.79 13.33 10.31
N ALA A 293 -6.86 12.62 9.66
CA ALA A 293 -5.55 13.15 9.28
C ALA A 293 -5.63 14.36 8.33
N TYR A 294 -6.70 14.50 7.57
CA TYR A 294 -6.92 15.67 6.72
C TYR A 294 -6.98 17.00 7.48
N GLU A 295 -7.37 16.97 8.75
CA GLU A 295 -7.50 18.16 9.60
C GLU A 295 -6.20 18.52 10.32
N VAL A 296 -5.17 17.68 10.24
CA VAL A 296 -3.91 17.87 10.96
C VAL A 296 -2.91 18.61 10.08
N LEU A 297 -2.62 19.86 10.46
CA LEU A 297 -1.61 20.69 9.80
C LEU A 297 -0.32 20.66 10.60
N LEU A 298 0.76 20.15 10.02
CA LEU A 298 2.08 20.11 10.63
C LEU A 298 2.86 21.38 10.27
N SER A 299 3.37 22.07 11.30
CA SER A 299 4.33 23.18 11.10
C SER A 299 5.68 22.68 10.59
N ALA A 300 6.50 23.57 10.03
CA ALA A 300 7.85 23.21 9.58
C ALA A 300 8.73 22.63 10.68
N GLY A 301 8.61 23.15 11.93
CA GLY A 301 9.34 22.61 13.08
C GLY A 301 8.93 21.19 13.44
N GLU A 302 7.63 20.90 13.44
CA GLU A 302 7.10 19.55 13.68
C GLU A 302 7.52 18.58 12.57
N GLN A 303 7.48 19.00 11.31
CA GLN A 303 7.98 18.19 10.21
C GLN A 303 9.46 17.86 10.39
N THR A 304 10.31 18.85 10.74
CA THR A 304 11.73 18.63 11.01
C THR A 304 11.94 17.62 12.16
N THR A 305 11.18 17.73 13.24
CA THR A 305 11.24 16.79 14.36
C THR A 305 10.89 15.37 13.91
N LEU A 306 9.79 15.22 13.17
CA LEU A 306 9.34 13.91 12.67
C LEU A 306 10.31 13.33 11.62
N ASP A 307 10.91 14.18 10.78
CA ASP A 307 11.90 13.77 9.77
C ASP A 307 13.16 13.18 10.42
N ALA A 308 13.61 13.73 11.53
CA ALA A 308 14.80 13.25 12.26
C ALA A 308 14.60 11.86 12.91
N LEU A 309 13.37 11.34 13.00
CA LEU A 309 13.12 10.02 13.57
C LEU A 309 13.66 8.89 12.68
N ALA A 310 13.63 9.05 11.36
CA ALA A 310 14.05 8.02 10.41
C ALA A 310 15.51 7.57 10.65
N ASP A 311 16.42 8.50 10.99
CA ASP A 311 17.84 8.21 11.24
C ASP A 311 18.09 7.41 12.51
N ARG A 312 17.07 7.27 13.35
CA ARG A 312 17.12 6.59 14.65
C ARG A 312 16.37 5.25 14.65
N VAL A 313 15.70 4.92 13.55
CA VAL A 313 14.95 3.66 13.41
C VAL A 313 15.93 2.49 13.36
N MET A 314 15.67 1.47 14.16
CA MET A 314 16.45 0.24 14.20
C MET A 314 15.75 -0.90 13.44
N GLY A 315 16.55 -1.65 12.67
CA GLY A 315 16.10 -2.80 11.88
C GLY A 315 15.54 -2.44 10.51
N ASP A 316 15.71 -3.36 9.57
CA ASP A 316 15.22 -3.24 8.21
C ASP A 316 13.70 -3.41 8.12
N ARG A 317 13.12 -2.97 7.00
CA ARG A 317 11.67 -3.07 6.70
C ARG A 317 11.19 -4.51 6.57
N TYR A 318 12.08 -5.39 6.14
CA TYR A 318 11.89 -6.82 5.95
C TYR A 318 13.12 -7.58 6.46
N ASP A 319 13.04 -8.88 6.53
CA ASP A 319 14.19 -9.76 6.66
C ASP A 319 15.06 -9.70 5.39
N GLU A 320 16.22 -10.37 5.40
CA GLU A 320 17.18 -10.36 4.29
C GLU A 320 16.53 -10.78 2.97
N SER A 321 15.67 -11.79 2.98
CA SER A 321 14.97 -12.28 1.79
C SER A 321 13.98 -11.27 1.24
N GLY A 322 13.24 -10.60 2.10
CA GLY A 322 12.30 -9.54 1.74
C GLY A 322 13.00 -8.28 1.24
N MET A 323 14.17 -7.94 1.83
CA MET A 323 14.98 -6.80 1.36
C MET A 323 15.57 -7.05 -0.04
N ALA A 324 15.86 -8.30 -0.39
CA ALA A 324 16.42 -8.66 -1.69
C ALA A 324 15.44 -8.51 -2.88
N ILE A 325 14.13 -8.38 -2.60
CA ILE A 325 13.08 -8.29 -3.64
C ILE A 325 12.40 -6.92 -3.70
N ILE A 326 12.96 -5.91 -3.03
CA ILE A 326 12.53 -4.52 -3.13
C ILE A 326 13.57 -3.69 -3.88
N ASN A 327 13.13 -2.59 -4.46
CA ASN A 327 13.96 -1.68 -5.26
C ASN A 327 14.62 -2.38 -6.47
N GLY A 328 13.91 -3.34 -7.06
CA GLY A 328 14.32 -4.09 -8.24
C GLY A 328 14.29 -3.30 -9.56
#